data_64da41f42389c7ec9523554486781c4b
#
_entry.id   64da41f42389c7ec9523554486781c4b
#
_cell.length_a   1.000
_cell.length_b   1.000
_cell.length_c   1.000
_cell.angle_alpha   90.00
_cell.angle_beta   90.00
_cell.angle_gamma   90.00
#
_symmetry.space_group_name_H-M   'P 1'
#
loop_
_entity.id
_entity.type
_entity.pdbx_description
1 polymer ?
#
loop_
_entity_poly.entity_id
_entity_poly.type
_entity_poly.pdbx_seq_one_letter_code
_entity_poly.pdbx_strand_id
1 'polypeptide(L)'
;LVGSEMCIRDRGIGLFTSRIVLESLGIEDYGIYNLVGGIVTIFAFLNSAMIATSQRFISYELGKGNLHKLKDVFCTTLTIHIAIAFIIVVLSEVIGVWFLNTKLNIPSDRMMAANWTLQLSIFVFAVNVISVPYNASIVAHEKMSAFAYISIFEVSLKLAIAYLLLFISYDKLIVYSILVFCVALLLRSLYCFYCKRHFEECHYTFSFNIEQFREMFAFAGWSLVCLLYTSPSPR
;
A
#
# COMPACT_ATOMS: atom_id res chain seq x y z
N LEU A 1 -18.32 10.56 11.00
CA LEU A 1 -18.71 9.44 11.86
C LEU A 1 -18.30 8.10 11.26
N VAL A 2 -18.64 7.78 10.00
CA VAL A 2 -18.29 6.48 9.36
C VAL A 2 -16.78 6.22 9.29
N GLY A 3 -15.96 7.25 9.02
CA GLY A 3 -14.50 7.11 8.92
C GLY A 3 -13.82 6.83 10.27
N SER A 4 -14.32 7.39 11.37
CA SER A 4 -13.73 7.19 12.71
C SER A 4 -14.05 5.79 13.26
N GLU A 5 -15.27 5.31 13.08
CA GLU A 5 -15.67 3.97 13.51
C GLU A 5 -14.92 2.88 12.72
N MET A 6 -14.70 3.11 11.42
CA MET A 6 -13.92 2.22 10.57
C MET A 6 -12.45 2.14 11.03
N CYS A 7 -11.83 3.27 11.36
CA CYS A 7 -10.46 3.33 11.85
C CYS A 7 -10.28 2.62 13.21
N ILE A 8 -11.24 2.75 14.13
CA ILE A 8 -11.20 2.08 15.44
C ILE A 8 -11.34 0.57 15.28
N ARG A 9 -12.25 0.13 14.44
CA ARG A 9 -12.45 -1.30 14.15
C ARG A 9 -11.23 -1.92 13.48
N ASP A 10 -10.67 -1.26 12.47
CA ASP A 10 -9.48 -1.76 11.76
C ASP A 10 -8.27 -1.87 12.69
N ARG A 11 -8.09 -0.91 13.59
CA ARG A 11 -7.04 -0.98 14.63
C ARG A 11 -7.27 -2.10 15.64
N GLY A 12 -8.51 -2.30 16.08
CA GLY A 12 -8.87 -3.38 16.99
C GLY A 12 -8.63 -4.77 16.39
N ILE A 13 -9.08 -4.98 15.17
CA ILE A 13 -8.86 -6.26 14.46
C ILE A 13 -7.36 -6.42 14.13
N GLY A 14 -6.66 -5.34 13.78
CA GLY A 14 -5.21 -5.36 13.55
C GLY A 14 -4.42 -5.83 14.78
N LEU A 15 -4.77 -5.35 15.98
CA LEU A 15 -4.16 -5.81 17.25
C LEU A 15 -4.44 -7.30 17.51
N PHE A 16 -5.66 -7.75 17.27
CA PHE A 16 -6.02 -9.15 17.43
C PHE A 16 -5.29 -10.04 16.42
N THR A 17 -5.24 -9.62 15.15
CA THR A 17 -4.52 -10.34 14.09
C THR A 17 -3.02 -10.42 14.39
N SER A 18 -2.39 -9.33 14.85
CA SER A 18 -0.96 -9.33 15.15
C SER A 18 -0.61 -10.27 16.31
N ARG A 19 -1.52 -10.43 17.29
CA ARG A 19 -1.36 -11.41 18.39
C ARG A 19 -1.37 -12.84 17.85
N ILE A 20 -2.34 -13.20 16.99
CA ILE A 20 -2.42 -14.54 16.40
C ILE A 20 -1.21 -14.83 15.53
N VAL A 21 -0.78 -13.87 14.74
CA VAL A 21 0.42 -13.99 13.89
C VAL A 21 1.67 -14.21 14.74
N LEU A 22 1.81 -13.47 15.86
CA LEU A 22 2.90 -13.66 16.80
C LEU A 22 2.90 -15.06 17.43
N GLU A 23 1.73 -15.55 17.85
CA GLU A 23 1.57 -16.91 18.41
C GLU A 23 1.89 -17.99 17.37
N SER A 24 1.55 -17.74 16.10
CA SER A 24 1.75 -18.71 15.00
C SER A 24 3.19 -18.77 14.50
N LEU A 25 3.81 -17.60 14.26
CA LEU A 25 5.18 -17.49 13.76
C LEU A 25 6.23 -17.70 14.84
N GLY A 26 5.91 -17.33 16.09
CA GLY A 26 6.87 -17.23 17.18
C GLY A 26 7.60 -15.89 17.19
N ILE A 27 8.31 -15.62 18.27
CA ILE A 27 8.94 -14.30 18.53
C ILE A 27 10.04 -14.01 17.49
N GLU A 28 10.79 -15.02 17.09
CA GLU A 28 11.93 -14.87 16.17
C GLU A 28 11.49 -14.51 14.76
N ASP A 29 10.61 -15.31 14.14
CA ASP A 29 10.10 -15.08 12.78
C ASP A 29 9.24 -13.82 12.70
N TYR A 30 8.44 -13.53 13.73
CA TYR A 30 7.68 -12.28 13.81
C TYR A 30 8.61 -11.06 13.94
N GLY A 31 9.72 -11.19 14.67
CA GLY A 31 10.77 -10.18 14.75
C GLY A 31 11.40 -9.91 13.37
N ILE A 32 11.74 -10.96 12.62
CA ILE A 32 12.29 -10.84 11.26
C ILE A 32 11.28 -10.16 10.34
N TYR A 33 10.01 -10.57 10.37
CA TYR A 33 8.94 -9.94 9.59
C TYR A 33 8.81 -8.44 9.87
N ASN A 34 8.83 -8.02 11.13
CA ASN A 34 8.74 -6.60 11.50
C ASN A 34 9.99 -5.81 11.11
N LEU A 35 11.19 -6.39 11.23
CA LEU A 35 12.43 -5.76 10.78
C LEU A 35 12.42 -5.51 9.28
N VAL A 36 12.05 -6.53 8.51
CA VAL A 36 11.93 -6.44 7.05
C VAL A 36 10.85 -5.44 6.65
N GLY A 37 9.67 -5.51 7.29
CA GLY A 37 8.59 -4.55 7.11
C GLY A 37 9.01 -3.12 7.43
N GLY A 38 9.85 -2.93 8.46
CA GLY A 38 10.41 -1.64 8.86
C GLY A 38 11.20 -0.95 7.74
N ILE A 39 11.98 -1.71 6.97
CA ILE A 39 12.72 -1.17 5.80
C ILE A 39 11.73 -0.57 4.78
N VAL A 40 10.65 -1.27 4.52
CA VAL A 40 9.63 -0.86 3.53
C VAL A 40 8.80 0.32 4.04
N THR A 41 8.52 0.38 5.35
CA THR A 41 7.72 1.46 5.96
C THR A 41 8.39 2.84 5.88
N ILE A 42 9.72 2.91 5.68
CA ILE A 42 10.42 4.17 5.43
C ILE A 42 9.81 4.91 4.24
N PHE A 43 9.29 4.17 3.24
CA PHE A 43 8.66 4.76 2.06
C PHE A 43 7.17 5.08 2.25
N ALA A 44 6.57 4.70 3.37
CA ALA A 44 5.13 4.89 3.60
C ALA A 44 4.73 6.38 3.71
N PHE A 45 5.63 7.25 4.18
CA PHE A 45 5.36 8.68 4.25
C PHE A 45 5.21 9.30 2.85
N LEU A 46 5.99 8.84 1.86
CA LEU A 46 5.85 9.25 0.46
C LEU A 46 4.47 8.86 -0.08
N ASN A 47 4.03 7.65 0.25
CA ASN A 47 2.72 7.15 -0.17
C ASN A 47 1.58 8.03 0.37
N SER A 48 1.65 8.52 1.61
CA SER A 48 0.64 9.39 2.21
C SER A 48 0.48 10.72 1.46
N ALA A 49 1.59 11.35 1.07
CA ALA A 49 1.56 12.59 0.28
C ALA A 49 0.99 12.35 -1.12
N MET A 50 1.31 11.21 -1.73
CA MET A 50 0.79 10.83 -3.05
C MET A 50 -0.70 10.54 -3.03
N ILE A 51 -1.23 9.92 -1.96
CA ILE A 51 -2.67 9.71 -1.75
C ILE A 51 -3.40 11.05 -1.73
N ALA A 52 -2.94 11.99 -0.88
CA ALA A 52 -3.55 13.31 -0.75
C ALA A 52 -3.51 14.09 -2.08
N THR A 53 -2.39 14.03 -2.80
CA THR A 53 -2.24 14.65 -4.12
C THR A 53 -3.23 14.07 -5.12
N SER A 54 -3.27 12.74 -5.24
CA SER A 54 -4.15 12.06 -6.19
C SER A 54 -5.63 12.36 -5.92
N GLN A 55 -6.05 12.29 -4.67
CA GLN A 55 -7.43 12.61 -4.27
C GLN A 55 -7.79 14.06 -4.62
N ARG A 56 -6.90 15.01 -4.34
CA ARG A 56 -7.17 16.42 -4.64
C ARG A 56 -7.36 16.67 -6.14
N PHE A 57 -6.43 16.20 -6.97
CA PHE A 57 -6.48 16.47 -8.42
C PHE A 57 -7.67 15.77 -9.09
N ILE A 58 -7.95 14.52 -8.72
CA ILE A 58 -9.12 13.78 -9.25
C ILE A 58 -10.42 14.45 -8.82
N SER A 59 -10.57 14.80 -7.53
CA SER A 59 -11.79 15.46 -7.02
C SER A 59 -12.01 16.84 -7.66
N TYR A 60 -10.92 17.59 -7.92
CA TYR A 60 -11.01 18.90 -8.54
C TYR A 60 -11.50 18.84 -9.98
N GLU A 61 -10.96 17.95 -10.80
CA GLU A 61 -11.41 17.80 -12.20
C GLU A 61 -12.78 17.14 -12.30
N LEU A 62 -13.12 16.24 -11.37
CA LEU A 62 -14.46 15.67 -11.25
C LEU A 62 -15.49 16.77 -10.94
N GLY A 63 -15.19 17.68 -10.01
CA GLY A 63 -16.07 18.82 -9.68
C GLY A 63 -16.27 19.82 -10.82
N LYS A 64 -15.32 19.91 -11.77
CA LYS A 64 -15.45 20.70 -13.00
C LYS A 64 -16.33 20.04 -14.08
N GLY A 65 -16.61 18.74 -13.96
CA GLY A 65 -17.41 18.00 -14.92
C GLY A 65 -16.75 17.74 -16.26
N ASN A 66 -15.42 17.89 -16.38
CA ASN A 66 -14.71 17.67 -17.64
C ASN A 66 -14.13 16.24 -17.68
N LEU A 67 -14.88 15.30 -18.23
CA LEU A 67 -14.51 13.88 -18.31
C LEU A 67 -13.19 13.64 -19.04
N HIS A 68 -12.89 14.42 -20.10
CA HIS A 68 -11.64 14.24 -20.84
C HIS A 68 -10.41 14.59 -19.98
N LYS A 69 -10.46 15.74 -19.30
CA LYS A 69 -9.37 16.15 -18.38
C LYS A 69 -9.27 15.23 -17.16
N LEU A 70 -10.41 14.77 -16.64
CA LEU A 70 -10.43 13.82 -15.52
C LEU A 70 -9.71 12.51 -15.90
N LYS A 71 -9.95 11.99 -17.11
CA LYS A 71 -9.26 10.82 -17.65
C LYS A 71 -7.74 11.06 -17.79
N ASP A 72 -7.35 12.23 -18.32
CA ASP A 72 -5.94 12.60 -18.45
C ASP A 72 -5.25 12.69 -17.09
N VAL A 73 -5.91 13.29 -16.08
CA VAL A 73 -5.40 13.35 -14.69
C VAL A 73 -5.26 11.94 -14.11
N PHE A 74 -6.25 11.07 -14.30
CA PHE A 74 -6.18 9.69 -13.81
C PHE A 74 -5.02 8.93 -14.46
N CYS A 75 -4.89 8.99 -15.80
CA CYS A 75 -3.81 8.32 -16.54
C CYS A 75 -2.42 8.85 -16.14
N THR A 76 -2.27 10.17 -16.01
CA THR A 76 -1.03 10.81 -15.56
C THR A 76 -0.68 10.37 -14.14
N THR A 77 -1.66 10.40 -13.23
CA THR A 77 -1.50 9.94 -11.84
C THR A 77 -1.06 8.48 -11.78
N LEU A 78 -1.70 7.60 -12.53
CA LEU A 78 -1.35 6.18 -12.56
C LEU A 78 0.07 5.96 -13.11
N THR A 79 0.46 6.69 -14.17
CA THR A 79 1.81 6.62 -14.74
C THR A 79 2.87 7.07 -13.71
N ILE A 80 2.60 8.15 -12.98
CA ILE A 80 3.47 8.63 -11.88
C ILE A 80 3.63 7.55 -10.82
N HIS A 81 2.54 6.92 -10.38
CA HIS A 81 2.60 5.89 -9.33
C HIS A 81 3.35 4.63 -9.80
N ILE A 82 3.21 4.25 -11.07
CA ILE A 82 4.00 3.14 -11.66
C ILE A 82 5.50 3.51 -11.66
N ALA A 83 5.86 4.72 -12.07
CA ALA A 83 7.25 5.17 -12.06
C ALA A 83 7.83 5.21 -10.62
N ILE A 84 7.07 5.74 -9.66
CA ILE A 84 7.46 5.77 -8.25
C ILE A 84 7.60 4.35 -7.68
N ALA A 85 6.65 3.46 -7.97
CA ALA A 85 6.74 2.06 -7.55
C ALA A 85 8.00 1.39 -8.08
N PHE A 86 8.35 1.62 -9.36
CA PHE A 86 9.57 1.10 -9.95
C PHE A 86 10.84 1.63 -9.25
N ILE A 87 10.90 2.94 -8.99
CA ILE A 87 12.03 3.57 -8.26
C ILE A 87 12.16 2.98 -6.86
N ILE A 88 11.04 2.83 -6.14
CA ILE A 88 11.03 2.26 -4.79
C ILE A 88 11.50 0.79 -4.82
N VAL A 89 11.04 -0.01 -5.78
CA VAL A 89 11.51 -1.39 -5.93
C VAL A 89 13.03 -1.41 -6.10
N VAL A 90 13.58 -0.63 -7.03
CA VAL A 90 15.04 -0.59 -7.27
C VAL A 90 15.80 -0.14 -6.02
N LEU A 91 15.35 0.92 -5.35
CA LEU A 91 15.99 1.41 -4.12
C LEU A 91 15.90 0.39 -2.99
N SER A 92 14.74 -0.25 -2.82
CA SER A 92 14.54 -1.26 -1.78
C SER A 92 15.36 -2.53 -2.05
N GLU A 93 15.55 -2.92 -3.31
CA GLU A 93 16.45 -4.01 -3.67
C GLU A 93 17.90 -3.69 -3.31
N VAL A 94 18.39 -2.54 -3.74
CA VAL A 94 19.79 -2.17 -3.51
C VAL A 94 20.06 -1.96 -2.02
N ILE A 95 19.25 -1.14 -1.35
CA ILE A 95 19.47 -0.75 0.05
C ILE A 95 18.99 -1.86 1.00
N GLY A 96 17.80 -2.44 0.74
CA GLY A 96 17.18 -3.42 1.62
C GLY A 96 17.96 -4.72 1.67
N VAL A 97 18.37 -5.28 0.53
CA VAL A 97 19.16 -6.51 0.46
C VAL A 97 20.53 -6.29 1.08
N TRP A 98 21.20 -5.15 0.77
CA TRP A 98 22.48 -4.81 1.40
C TRP A 98 22.34 -4.70 2.93
N PHE A 99 21.34 -3.97 3.42
CA PHE A 99 21.13 -3.76 4.86
C PHE A 99 20.79 -5.07 5.58
N LEU A 100 19.92 -5.90 4.99
CA LEU A 100 19.52 -7.18 5.54
C LEU A 100 20.71 -8.14 5.69
N ASN A 101 21.58 -8.22 4.67
CA ASN A 101 22.67 -9.19 4.65
C ASN A 101 23.94 -8.70 5.39
N THR A 102 24.08 -7.38 5.65
CA THR A 102 25.33 -6.83 6.24
C THR A 102 25.17 -6.25 7.63
N LYS A 103 23.99 -5.74 7.97
CA LYS A 103 23.75 -5.00 9.22
C LYS A 103 22.84 -5.71 10.22
N LEU A 104 22.02 -6.65 9.75
CA LEU A 104 21.11 -7.38 10.63
C LEU A 104 21.74 -8.70 11.08
N ASN A 105 21.66 -8.95 12.40
CA ASN A 105 22.08 -10.21 13.00
C ASN A 105 20.91 -11.22 12.93
N ILE A 106 20.72 -11.82 11.74
CA ILE A 106 19.72 -12.88 11.54
C ILE A 106 20.44 -14.23 11.58
N PRO A 107 19.90 -15.26 12.25
CA PRO A 107 20.44 -16.60 12.21
C PRO A 107 20.62 -17.11 10.77
N SER A 108 21.71 -17.79 10.49
CA SER A 108 22.09 -18.22 9.13
C SER A 108 21.06 -19.18 8.51
N ASP A 109 20.39 -19.97 9.33
CA ASP A 109 19.31 -20.87 8.93
C ASP A 109 18.02 -20.14 8.53
N ARG A 110 17.80 -18.91 9.02
CA ARG A 110 16.63 -18.06 8.70
C ARG A 110 16.92 -16.99 7.64
N MET A 111 18.15 -16.81 7.19
CA MET A 111 18.54 -15.79 6.25
C MET A 111 17.82 -15.93 4.89
N MET A 112 17.60 -17.16 4.42
CA MET A 112 16.86 -17.41 3.18
C MET A 112 15.40 -16.97 3.31
N ALA A 113 14.74 -17.31 4.41
CA ALA A 113 13.36 -16.92 4.67
C ALA A 113 13.21 -15.40 4.80
N ALA A 114 14.17 -14.73 5.44
CA ALA A 114 14.21 -13.27 5.56
C ALA A 114 14.34 -12.57 4.19
N ASN A 115 15.22 -13.06 3.30
CA ASN A 115 15.36 -12.53 1.96
C ASN A 115 14.06 -12.69 1.13
N TRP A 116 13.42 -13.88 1.16
CA TRP A 116 12.13 -14.08 0.49
C TRP A 116 11.04 -13.15 1.03
N THR A 117 10.99 -12.97 2.35
CA THR A 117 10.05 -12.05 3.00
C THR A 117 10.30 -10.61 2.58
N LEU A 118 11.56 -10.18 2.45
CA LEU A 118 11.90 -8.85 1.97
C LEU A 118 11.40 -8.64 0.55
N GLN A 119 11.70 -9.56 -0.37
CA GLN A 119 11.26 -9.48 -1.76
C GLN A 119 9.74 -9.35 -1.88
N LEU A 120 9.01 -10.25 -1.21
CA LEU A 120 7.55 -10.22 -1.22
C LEU A 120 6.98 -8.94 -0.60
N SER A 121 7.59 -8.43 0.48
CA SER A 121 7.17 -7.17 1.11
C SER A 121 7.38 -5.95 0.19
N ILE A 122 8.48 -5.91 -0.57
CA ILE A 122 8.74 -4.87 -1.57
C ILE A 122 7.66 -4.91 -2.67
N PHE A 123 7.33 -6.09 -3.18
CA PHE A 123 6.28 -6.24 -4.20
C PHE A 123 4.89 -5.89 -3.65
N VAL A 124 4.55 -6.28 -2.41
CA VAL A 124 3.30 -5.86 -1.75
C VAL A 124 3.20 -4.34 -1.69
N PHE A 125 4.28 -3.67 -1.30
CA PHE A 125 4.31 -2.22 -1.24
C PHE A 125 4.14 -1.58 -2.62
N ALA A 126 4.84 -2.08 -3.65
CA ALA A 126 4.69 -1.60 -5.01
C ALA A 126 3.25 -1.74 -5.54
N VAL A 127 2.60 -2.89 -5.28
CA VAL A 127 1.19 -3.12 -5.62
C VAL A 127 0.28 -2.11 -4.91
N ASN A 128 0.53 -1.82 -3.63
CA ASN A 128 -0.23 -0.84 -2.86
C ASN A 128 -0.07 0.58 -3.44
N VAL A 129 1.14 1.01 -3.79
CA VAL A 129 1.41 2.30 -4.43
C VAL A 129 0.65 2.44 -5.75
N ILE A 130 0.68 1.41 -6.61
CA ILE A 130 -0.06 1.41 -7.89
C ILE A 130 -1.59 1.40 -7.68
N SER A 131 -2.09 0.99 -6.52
CA SER A 131 -3.53 0.97 -6.19
C SER A 131 -4.07 2.36 -5.79
N VAL A 132 -3.20 3.31 -5.42
CA VAL A 132 -3.58 4.63 -4.93
C VAL A 132 -4.53 5.40 -5.86
N PRO A 133 -4.30 5.51 -7.19
CA PRO A 133 -5.19 6.24 -8.08
C PRO A 133 -6.62 5.67 -8.13
N TYR A 134 -6.76 4.35 -8.03
CA TYR A 134 -8.08 3.70 -8.00
C TYR A 134 -8.81 4.01 -6.69
N ASN A 135 -8.12 3.95 -5.55
CA ASN A 135 -8.68 4.34 -4.27
C ASN A 135 -9.09 5.81 -4.25
N ALA A 136 -8.24 6.68 -4.82
CA ALA A 136 -8.51 8.11 -4.93
C ALA A 136 -9.78 8.39 -5.78
N SER A 137 -9.99 7.65 -6.88
CA SER A 137 -11.20 7.76 -7.70
C SER A 137 -12.47 7.34 -6.94
N ILE A 138 -12.43 6.25 -6.18
CA ILE A 138 -13.57 5.81 -5.35
C ILE A 138 -13.95 6.87 -4.32
N VAL A 139 -12.93 7.46 -3.66
CA VAL A 139 -13.14 8.51 -2.66
C VAL A 139 -13.65 9.80 -3.32
N ALA A 140 -13.10 10.20 -4.48
CA ALA A 140 -13.53 11.38 -5.22
C ALA A 140 -15.00 11.29 -5.67
N HIS A 141 -15.46 10.10 -6.06
CA HIS A 141 -16.87 9.83 -6.41
C HIS A 141 -17.77 9.60 -5.18
N GLU A 142 -17.27 9.84 -3.96
CA GLU A 142 -18.03 9.67 -2.71
C GLU A 142 -18.61 8.25 -2.49
N LYS A 143 -18.06 7.23 -3.17
CA LYS A 143 -18.49 5.83 -3.02
C LYS A 143 -17.89 5.18 -1.78
N MET A 144 -18.04 5.83 -0.60
CA MET A 144 -17.47 5.38 0.65
C MET A 144 -17.94 3.99 1.10
N SER A 145 -19.16 3.60 0.69
CA SER A 145 -19.67 2.25 0.99
C SER A 145 -18.85 1.16 0.28
N ALA A 146 -18.48 1.35 -0.99
CA ALA A 146 -17.65 0.40 -1.73
C ALA A 146 -16.25 0.30 -1.10
N PHE A 147 -15.66 1.44 -0.74
CA PHE A 147 -14.38 1.47 -0.01
C PHE A 147 -14.46 0.70 1.31
N ALA A 148 -15.55 0.90 2.09
CA ALA A 148 -15.78 0.22 3.35
C ALA A 148 -15.90 -1.31 3.18
N TYR A 149 -16.66 -1.79 2.18
CA TYR A 149 -16.79 -3.22 1.92
C TYR A 149 -15.46 -3.88 1.54
N ILE A 150 -14.67 -3.22 0.68
CA ILE A 150 -13.35 -3.74 0.27
C ILE A 150 -12.40 -3.77 1.48
N SER A 151 -12.41 -2.73 2.34
CA SER A 151 -11.60 -2.70 3.56
C SER A 151 -11.99 -3.81 4.54
N ILE A 152 -13.30 -4.06 4.75
CA ILE A 152 -13.76 -5.17 5.60
C ILE A 152 -13.30 -6.51 5.04
N PHE A 153 -13.39 -6.69 3.73
CA PHE A 153 -12.93 -7.89 3.05
C PHE A 153 -11.42 -8.09 3.21
N GLU A 154 -10.62 -7.01 3.08
CA GLU A 154 -9.18 -7.03 3.33
C GLU A 154 -8.84 -7.52 4.73
N VAL A 155 -9.48 -6.93 5.75
CA VAL A 155 -9.24 -7.28 7.15
C VAL A 155 -9.66 -8.72 7.44
N SER A 156 -10.78 -9.17 6.87
CA SER A 156 -11.25 -10.56 6.99
C SER A 156 -10.27 -11.55 6.39
N LEU A 157 -9.69 -11.24 5.21
CA LEU A 157 -8.68 -12.08 4.58
C LEU A 157 -7.39 -12.14 5.40
N LYS A 158 -6.93 -11.02 5.94
CA LYS A 158 -5.74 -11.00 6.82
C LYS A 158 -5.95 -11.83 8.08
N LEU A 159 -7.14 -11.78 8.67
CA LEU A 159 -7.50 -12.62 9.80
C LEU A 159 -7.55 -14.11 9.41
N ALA A 160 -8.14 -14.42 8.25
CA ALA A 160 -8.16 -15.79 7.73
C ALA A 160 -6.75 -16.36 7.51
N ILE A 161 -5.82 -15.55 6.98
CA ILE A 161 -4.40 -15.92 6.86
C ILE A 161 -3.80 -16.26 8.23
N ALA A 162 -4.03 -15.41 9.24
CA ALA A 162 -3.51 -15.63 10.58
C ALA A 162 -3.98 -16.97 11.18
N TYR A 163 -5.25 -17.31 11.01
CA TYR A 163 -5.78 -18.62 11.43
C TYR A 163 -5.22 -19.77 10.61
N LEU A 164 -5.08 -19.60 9.30
CA LEU A 164 -4.56 -20.64 8.41
C LEU A 164 -3.11 -21.02 8.77
N LEU A 165 -2.30 -20.07 9.23
CA LEU A 165 -0.93 -20.31 9.69
C LEU A 165 -0.85 -21.29 10.87
N LEU A 166 -1.90 -21.40 11.70
CA LEU A 166 -1.92 -22.33 12.83
C LEU A 166 -1.90 -23.80 12.36
N PHE A 167 -2.43 -24.08 11.18
CA PHE A 167 -2.57 -25.44 10.62
C PHE A 167 -1.42 -25.82 9.68
N ILE A 168 -0.54 -24.87 9.31
CA ILE A 168 0.54 -25.12 8.37
C ILE A 168 1.79 -25.58 9.10
N SER A 169 2.38 -26.69 8.60
CA SER A 169 3.62 -27.29 9.14
C SER A 169 4.89 -26.87 8.39
N TYR A 170 4.75 -26.16 7.27
CA TYR A 170 5.87 -25.64 6.49
C TYR A 170 6.44 -24.35 7.12
N ASP A 171 7.50 -23.78 6.48
CA ASP A 171 8.09 -22.52 6.93
C ASP A 171 7.03 -21.40 6.94
N LYS A 172 6.54 -21.09 8.15
CA LYS A 172 5.40 -20.20 8.37
C LYS A 172 5.68 -18.78 7.90
N LEU A 173 6.93 -18.31 7.99
CA LEU A 173 7.33 -16.96 7.60
C LEU A 173 7.19 -16.75 6.08
N ILE A 174 7.67 -17.72 5.29
CA ILE A 174 7.57 -17.66 3.82
C ILE A 174 6.12 -17.77 3.38
N VAL A 175 5.37 -18.73 3.94
CA VAL A 175 3.95 -18.92 3.60
C VAL A 175 3.13 -17.67 3.94
N TYR A 176 3.37 -17.06 5.10
CA TYR A 176 2.72 -15.82 5.49
C TYR A 176 2.97 -14.70 4.48
N SER A 177 4.22 -14.50 4.09
CA SER A 177 4.61 -13.46 3.12
C SER A 177 3.97 -13.68 1.74
N ILE A 178 3.89 -14.93 1.28
CA ILE A 178 3.23 -15.29 0.01
C ILE A 178 1.72 -15.00 0.10
N LEU A 179 1.07 -15.39 1.18
CA LEU A 179 -0.38 -15.17 1.35
C LEU A 179 -0.72 -13.67 1.42
N VAL A 180 0.09 -12.88 2.12
CA VAL A 180 -0.07 -11.42 2.17
C VAL A 180 0.09 -10.81 0.77
N PHE A 181 1.06 -11.28 -0.01
CA PHE A 181 1.24 -10.85 -1.40
C PHE A 181 0.04 -11.24 -2.29
N CYS A 182 -0.47 -12.46 -2.18
CA CYS A 182 -1.67 -12.89 -2.91
C CYS A 182 -2.89 -12.02 -2.56
N VAL A 183 -3.08 -11.69 -1.29
CA VAL A 183 -4.16 -10.78 -0.87
C VAL A 183 -3.98 -9.38 -1.46
N ALA A 184 -2.77 -8.83 -1.47
CA ALA A 184 -2.50 -7.53 -2.08
C ALA A 184 -2.84 -7.51 -3.58
N LEU A 185 -2.48 -8.57 -4.33
CA LEU A 185 -2.84 -8.71 -5.74
C LEU A 185 -4.36 -8.84 -5.95
N LEU A 186 -5.03 -9.61 -5.10
CA LEU A 186 -6.48 -9.78 -5.14
C LEU A 186 -7.18 -8.45 -4.91
N LEU A 187 -6.80 -7.71 -3.87
CA LEU A 187 -7.37 -6.39 -3.58
C LEU A 187 -7.12 -5.40 -4.71
N ARG A 188 -5.91 -5.37 -5.26
CA ARG A 188 -5.58 -4.57 -6.44
C ARG A 188 -6.52 -4.88 -7.60
N SER A 189 -6.74 -6.17 -7.86
CA SER A 189 -7.64 -6.60 -8.94
C SER A 189 -9.08 -6.18 -8.68
N LEU A 190 -9.55 -6.28 -7.43
CA LEU A 190 -10.90 -5.83 -7.03
C LEU A 190 -11.07 -4.31 -7.21
N TYR A 191 -10.12 -3.49 -6.75
CA TYR A 191 -10.16 -2.05 -6.95
C TYR A 191 -10.16 -1.67 -8.43
N CYS A 192 -9.29 -2.29 -9.23
CA CYS A 192 -9.22 -2.07 -10.66
C CYS A 192 -10.52 -2.48 -11.37
N PHE A 193 -11.07 -3.64 -11.05
CA PHE A 193 -12.31 -4.15 -11.64
C PHE A 193 -13.51 -3.27 -11.29
N TYR A 194 -13.62 -2.88 -10.00
CA TYR A 194 -14.68 -1.99 -9.53
C TYR A 194 -14.64 -0.64 -10.25
N CYS A 195 -13.46 0.00 -10.29
CA CYS A 195 -13.30 1.29 -10.93
C CYS A 195 -13.58 1.23 -12.44
N LYS A 196 -13.05 0.26 -13.15
CA LYS A 196 -13.30 0.10 -14.58
C LYS A 196 -14.78 -0.14 -14.93
N ARG A 197 -15.54 -0.75 -14.03
CA ARG A 197 -16.95 -1.03 -14.24
C ARG A 197 -17.87 0.17 -13.97
N HIS A 198 -17.46 1.04 -13.02
CA HIS A 198 -18.33 2.12 -12.53
C HIS A 198 -17.88 3.51 -12.98
N PHE A 199 -16.65 3.68 -13.42
CA PHE A 199 -16.06 4.98 -13.74
C PHE A 199 -15.42 4.93 -15.14
N GLU A 200 -15.87 5.79 -16.04
CA GLU A 200 -15.41 5.85 -17.44
C GLU A 200 -13.96 6.33 -17.56
N GLU A 201 -13.51 7.17 -16.65
CA GLU A 201 -12.15 7.71 -16.60
C GLU A 201 -11.09 6.66 -16.23
N CYS A 202 -11.48 5.56 -15.56
CA CYS A 202 -10.55 4.52 -15.10
C CYS A 202 -10.07 3.57 -16.21
N HIS A 203 -10.39 3.85 -17.47
CA HIS A 203 -9.81 3.17 -18.62
C HIS A 203 -8.46 3.80 -18.98
N TYR A 204 -7.37 3.09 -18.62
CA TYR A 204 -6.02 3.54 -18.87
C TYR A 204 -5.74 3.68 -20.37
N THR A 205 -5.39 4.88 -20.79
CA THR A 205 -4.78 5.20 -22.07
C THR A 205 -3.45 5.89 -21.77
N PHE A 206 -2.39 5.48 -22.45
CA PHE A 206 -1.09 6.11 -22.23
C PHE A 206 -1.18 7.59 -22.66
N SER A 207 -1.48 8.45 -21.71
CA SER A 207 -1.50 9.90 -21.83
C SER A 207 -0.62 10.47 -20.72
N PHE A 208 0.42 11.17 -21.09
CA PHE A 208 1.32 11.81 -20.14
C PHE A 208 1.38 13.32 -20.42
N ASN A 209 0.79 14.09 -19.51
CA ASN A 209 0.81 15.55 -19.58
C ASN A 209 1.88 16.10 -18.62
N ILE A 210 2.94 16.71 -19.21
CA ILE A 210 4.09 17.21 -18.45
C ILE A 210 3.72 18.41 -17.54
N GLU A 211 2.73 19.22 -17.91
CA GLU A 211 2.26 20.32 -17.07
C GLU A 211 1.57 19.80 -15.82
N GLN A 212 0.65 18.87 -16.00
CA GLN A 212 -0.02 18.19 -14.87
C GLN A 212 0.97 17.44 -13.97
N PHE A 213 1.95 16.75 -14.57
CA PHE A 213 3.02 16.12 -13.82
C PHE A 213 3.76 17.12 -12.92
N ARG A 214 4.16 18.27 -13.47
CA ARG A 214 4.88 19.32 -12.74
C ARG A 214 4.05 19.89 -11.59
N GLU A 215 2.77 20.15 -11.83
CA GLU A 215 1.85 20.64 -10.80
C GLU A 215 1.64 19.63 -9.67
N MET A 216 1.41 18.36 -10.01
CA MET A 216 1.23 17.28 -9.05
C MET A 216 2.49 17.04 -8.23
N PHE A 217 3.66 17.05 -8.88
CA PHE A 217 4.94 16.86 -8.20
C PHE A 217 5.28 18.02 -7.25
N ALA A 218 5.04 19.26 -7.67
CA ALA A 218 5.21 20.43 -6.82
C ALA A 218 4.28 20.39 -5.60
N PHE A 219 3.02 20.01 -5.81
CA PHE A 219 2.06 19.87 -4.71
C PHE A 219 2.41 18.70 -3.76
N ALA A 220 2.83 17.57 -4.28
CA ALA A 220 3.27 16.43 -3.49
C ALA A 220 4.49 16.80 -2.63
N GLY A 221 5.47 17.51 -3.20
CA GLY A 221 6.63 18.00 -2.47
C GLY A 221 6.26 18.94 -1.34
N TRP A 222 5.35 19.90 -1.60
CA TRP A 222 4.86 20.81 -0.56
C TRP A 222 4.09 20.06 0.53
N SER A 223 3.24 19.09 0.14
CA SER A 223 2.49 18.25 1.09
C SER A 223 3.42 17.42 1.98
N LEU A 224 4.54 16.92 1.43
CA LEU A 224 5.57 16.23 2.22
C LEU A 224 6.19 17.13 3.28
N VAL A 225 6.58 18.37 2.91
CA VAL A 225 7.13 19.33 3.86
C VAL A 225 6.12 19.65 4.97
N CYS A 226 4.86 19.87 4.60
CA CYS A 226 3.79 20.09 5.57
C CYS A 226 3.59 18.89 6.51
N LEU A 227 3.59 17.66 5.98
CA LEU A 227 3.46 16.44 6.79
C LEU A 227 4.64 16.26 7.77
N LEU A 228 5.84 16.55 7.35
CA LEU A 228 7.04 16.50 8.21
C LEU A 228 6.96 17.54 9.34
N TYR A 229 6.47 18.74 9.01
CA TYR A 229 6.35 19.83 10.00
C TYR A 229 5.19 19.60 10.99
N THR A 230 4.07 19.01 10.53
CA THR A 230 2.86 18.80 11.34
C THR A 230 2.85 17.44 12.04
N SER A 231 3.86 16.57 11.77
CA SER A 231 3.99 15.32 12.52
C SER A 231 4.15 15.63 14.01
N PRO A 232 3.22 15.16 14.88
CA PRO A 232 3.31 15.46 16.30
C PRO A 232 4.62 14.88 16.84
N SER A 233 5.47 15.78 17.34
CA SER A 233 6.66 15.37 18.10
C SER A 233 6.18 14.52 19.27
N PRO A 234 6.72 13.32 19.46
CA PRO A 234 6.40 12.52 20.62
C PRO A 234 6.87 13.29 21.87
N ARG A 235 5.90 13.77 22.65
CA ARG A 235 6.10 14.26 24.01
C ARG A 235 5.90 13.12 24.97
#